data_91870a6c90211b3e9b26f162596f4877
#
_entry.id   91870a6c90211b3e9b26f162596f4877
#
_cell.length_a   1.000
_cell.length_b   1.000
_cell.length_c   1.000
_cell.angle_alpha   90.00
_cell.angle_beta   90.00
_cell.angle_gamma   90.00
#
_symmetry.space_group_name_H-M   'P 1'
#
loop_
_entity.id
_entity.type
_entity.pdbx_description
1 polymer ?
#
loop_
_entity_poly.entity_id
_entity_poly.type
_entity_poly.pdbx_seq_one_letter_code
_entity_poly.pdbx_strand_id
1 'polypeptide(L)'
;NHMAFWTAIGAAPTPLAWAEVFISLQNGTIDAQENAADTCASTNFQEVQKYLACTNHILYANQLSMNKEKYDSLDPAYQEAINQAVAEAIEEMKSQMVESDETNKQTLVDGGMTLIEYDDAFFQEILALDTVQALYDKIDADVNGLGTTLQEELAAAQG
;
A
#
# COMPACT_ATOMS: atom_id res chain seq x y z
N ASN A 1 -9.38 -1.06 -8.02
CA ASN A 1 -9.43 0.37 -7.62
C ASN A 1 -8.08 1.09 -7.83
N HIS A 2 -6.90 0.46 -7.65
CA HIS A 2 -5.59 1.08 -7.87
C HIS A 2 -5.47 1.72 -9.26
N MET A 3 -5.75 0.99 -10.32
CA MET A 3 -5.72 1.54 -11.69
C MET A 3 -6.67 2.74 -11.87
N ALA A 4 -7.84 2.70 -11.24
CA ALA A 4 -8.80 3.80 -11.33
C ALA A 4 -8.26 5.08 -10.67
N PHE A 5 -7.60 4.98 -9.52
CA PHE A 5 -6.96 6.10 -8.85
C PHE A 5 -5.85 6.71 -9.73
N TRP A 6 -4.92 5.89 -10.21
CA TRP A 6 -3.84 6.38 -11.08
C TRP A 6 -4.34 7.02 -12.37
N THR A 7 -5.41 6.45 -12.95
CA THR A 7 -6.08 7.07 -14.11
C THR A 7 -6.71 8.42 -13.74
N ALA A 8 -7.34 8.51 -12.57
CA ALA A 8 -8.00 9.74 -12.12
C ALA A 8 -7.02 10.92 -11.95
N ILE A 9 -5.77 10.63 -11.58
CA ILE A 9 -4.69 11.63 -11.47
C ILE A 9 -3.87 11.79 -12.74
N GLY A 10 -4.28 11.18 -13.86
CA GLY A 10 -3.71 11.40 -15.19
C GLY A 10 -2.62 10.43 -15.62
N ALA A 11 -2.35 9.36 -14.88
CA ALA A 11 -1.45 8.31 -15.29
C ALA A 11 -2.12 7.33 -16.27
N ALA A 12 -1.32 6.50 -16.94
CA ALA A 12 -1.76 5.41 -17.84
C ALA A 12 -1.40 4.04 -17.22
N PRO A 13 -2.11 3.58 -16.19
CA PRO A 13 -1.76 2.36 -15.50
C PRO A 13 -1.95 1.13 -16.39
N THR A 14 -0.94 0.27 -16.41
CA THR A 14 -0.91 -0.96 -17.20
C THR A 14 -0.65 -2.15 -16.29
N PRO A 15 -1.51 -3.17 -16.24
CA PRO A 15 -1.26 -4.37 -15.46
C PRO A 15 -0.15 -5.20 -16.10
N LEU A 16 0.84 -5.58 -15.27
CA LEU A 16 1.93 -6.46 -15.66
C LEU A 16 2.07 -7.62 -14.68
N ALA A 17 2.56 -8.75 -15.16
CA ALA A 17 2.99 -9.82 -14.29
C ALA A 17 4.22 -9.36 -13.48
N TRP A 18 4.28 -9.68 -12.19
CA TRP A 18 5.35 -9.23 -11.30
C TRP A 18 6.76 -9.52 -11.87
N ALA A 19 6.96 -10.70 -12.44
CA ALA A 19 8.24 -11.10 -13.03
C ALA A 19 8.68 -10.24 -14.21
N GLU A 20 7.79 -9.46 -14.81
CA GLU A 20 8.06 -8.62 -15.98
C GLU A 20 8.34 -7.16 -15.60
N VAL A 21 8.05 -6.74 -14.35
CA VAL A 21 8.13 -5.33 -13.95
C VAL A 21 9.56 -4.80 -14.05
N PHE A 22 10.54 -5.49 -13.46
CA PHE A 22 11.94 -5.03 -13.47
C PHE A 22 12.48 -4.81 -14.89
N ILE A 23 12.29 -5.81 -15.76
CA ILE A 23 12.78 -5.73 -17.14
C ILE A 23 12.01 -4.68 -17.96
N SER A 24 10.74 -4.45 -17.67
CA SER A 24 9.92 -3.44 -18.31
C SER A 24 10.33 -2.01 -17.91
N LEU A 25 10.75 -1.81 -16.67
CA LEU A 25 11.38 -0.57 -16.22
C LEU A 25 12.75 -0.36 -16.87
N GLN A 26 13.56 -1.41 -16.89
CA GLN A 26 14.93 -1.35 -17.45
C GLN A 26 14.95 -0.99 -18.94
N ASN A 27 14.00 -1.50 -19.72
CA ASN A 27 13.93 -1.25 -21.15
C ASN A 27 13.00 -0.08 -21.54
N GLY A 28 12.36 0.57 -20.57
CA GLY A 28 11.48 1.71 -20.78
C GLY A 28 10.11 1.34 -21.37
N THR A 29 9.65 0.10 -21.23
CA THR A 29 8.28 -0.30 -21.60
C THR A 29 7.25 0.33 -20.67
N ILE A 30 7.61 0.51 -19.41
CA ILE A 30 6.88 1.31 -18.42
C ILE A 30 7.82 2.35 -17.80
N ASP A 31 7.29 3.50 -17.42
CA ASP A 31 8.05 4.62 -16.85
C ASP A 31 8.19 4.54 -15.33
N ALA A 32 7.20 3.93 -14.67
CA ALA A 32 7.11 3.84 -13.21
C ALA A 32 6.37 2.57 -12.77
N GLN A 33 6.48 2.24 -11.50
CA GLN A 33 5.69 1.22 -10.81
C GLN A 33 5.25 1.76 -9.44
N GLU A 34 4.26 1.15 -8.81
CA GLU A 34 3.88 1.48 -7.44
C GLU A 34 3.94 0.24 -6.56
N ASN A 35 4.69 0.35 -5.49
CA ASN A 35 4.84 -0.67 -4.45
C ASN A 35 5.39 -0.02 -3.17
N ALA A 36 5.32 -0.72 -2.06
CA ALA A 36 5.93 -0.31 -0.80
C ALA A 36 7.47 -0.31 -0.89
N ALA A 37 8.13 0.47 -0.04
CA ALA A 37 9.58 0.64 -0.06
C ALA A 37 10.35 -0.68 0.16
N ASP A 38 9.83 -1.58 0.99
CA ASP A 38 10.40 -2.92 1.23
C ASP A 38 10.44 -3.77 -0.05
N THR A 39 9.36 -3.75 -0.81
CA THR A 39 9.26 -4.43 -2.10
C THR A 39 10.21 -3.82 -3.12
N CYS A 40 10.32 -2.50 -3.17
CA CYS A 40 11.26 -1.80 -4.05
C CYS A 40 12.72 -2.15 -3.71
N ALA A 41 13.08 -2.15 -2.42
CA ALA A 41 14.43 -2.47 -1.96
C ALA A 41 14.80 -3.95 -2.21
N SER A 42 13.88 -4.87 -1.88
CA SER A 42 14.13 -6.31 -2.08
C SER A 42 14.23 -6.72 -3.56
N THR A 43 13.67 -5.91 -4.46
CA THR A 43 13.72 -6.13 -5.92
C THR A 43 14.85 -5.34 -6.59
N ASN A 44 15.62 -4.54 -5.83
CA ASN A 44 16.67 -3.67 -6.33
C ASN A 44 16.21 -2.66 -7.40
N PHE A 45 15.03 -2.06 -7.22
CA PHE A 45 14.51 -1.08 -8.19
C PHE A 45 15.37 0.17 -8.31
N GLN A 46 16.25 0.47 -7.35
CA GLN A 46 17.26 1.53 -7.46
C GLN A 46 18.22 1.35 -8.65
N GLU A 47 18.34 0.15 -9.21
CA GLU A 47 19.15 -0.09 -10.40
C GLU A 47 18.47 0.41 -11.70
N VAL A 48 17.15 0.53 -11.71
CA VAL A 48 16.35 0.83 -12.91
C VAL A 48 15.44 2.06 -12.74
N GLN A 49 15.33 2.62 -11.54
CA GLN A 49 14.53 3.82 -11.23
C GLN A 49 15.37 4.86 -10.49
N LYS A 50 15.12 6.15 -10.78
CA LYS A 50 15.88 7.28 -10.21
C LYS A 50 15.19 7.95 -9.04
N TYR A 51 13.90 7.81 -8.91
CA TYR A 51 13.08 8.54 -7.94
C TYR A 51 12.23 7.59 -7.11
N LEU A 52 12.16 7.87 -5.81
CA LEU A 52 11.23 7.25 -4.87
C LEU A 52 10.24 8.31 -4.40
N ALA A 53 9.02 8.28 -4.91
CA ALA A 53 7.97 9.22 -4.56
C ALA A 53 7.06 8.63 -3.48
N CYS A 54 7.06 9.21 -2.27
CA CYS A 54 6.27 8.75 -1.13
C CYS A 54 4.84 9.30 -1.21
N THR A 55 4.01 8.65 -2.02
CA THR A 55 2.64 9.10 -2.29
C THR A 55 1.65 8.76 -1.18
N ASN A 56 1.96 7.84 -0.28
CA ASN A 56 1.12 7.42 0.88
C ASN A 56 -0.38 7.23 0.55
N HIS A 57 -0.68 6.82 -0.68
CA HIS A 57 -2.04 6.75 -1.22
C HIS A 57 -2.83 5.50 -0.80
N ILE A 58 -2.19 4.56 -0.11
CA ILE A 58 -2.80 3.32 0.36
C ILE A 58 -2.37 3.04 1.79
N LEU A 59 -3.36 2.69 2.62
CA LEU A 59 -3.08 2.01 3.87
C LEU A 59 -2.79 0.54 3.58
N TYR A 60 -1.54 0.13 3.73
CA TYR A 60 -1.16 -1.27 3.55
C TYR A 60 -1.58 -2.10 4.77
N ALA A 61 -2.53 -3.00 4.57
CA ALA A 61 -3.02 -3.89 5.61
C ALA A 61 -2.95 -5.35 5.14
N ASN A 62 -2.31 -6.19 5.93
CA ASN A 62 -2.27 -7.63 5.71
C ASN A 62 -3.29 -8.34 6.58
N GLN A 63 -3.92 -9.35 6.02
CA GLN A 63 -4.84 -10.23 6.74
C GLN A 63 -4.31 -11.66 6.71
N LEU A 64 -4.22 -12.28 7.89
CA LEU A 64 -4.01 -13.71 7.99
C LEU A 64 -5.36 -14.41 8.09
N SER A 65 -5.67 -15.26 7.13
CA SER A 65 -6.95 -15.97 7.06
C SER A 65 -6.75 -17.47 6.96
N MET A 66 -7.63 -18.22 7.59
CA MET A 66 -7.66 -19.68 7.52
C MET A 66 -9.09 -20.14 7.20
N ASN A 67 -9.22 -21.26 6.48
CA ASN A 67 -10.52 -21.86 6.25
C ASN A 67 -11.18 -22.24 7.59
N LYS A 68 -12.42 -21.75 7.81
CA LYS A 68 -13.12 -21.91 9.08
C LYS A 68 -13.34 -23.37 9.44
N GLU A 69 -13.81 -24.19 8.50
CA GLU A 69 -14.08 -25.63 8.76
C GLU A 69 -12.79 -26.36 9.13
N LYS A 70 -11.67 -25.99 8.49
CA LYS A 70 -10.37 -26.56 8.83
C LYS A 70 -9.92 -26.14 10.23
N TYR A 71 -10.07 -24.86 10.60
CA TYR A 71 -9.75 -24.37 11.94
C TYR A 71 -10.59 -25.07 13.01
N ASP A 72 -11.91 -25.15 12.79
CA ASP A 72 -12.85 -25.78 13.72
C ASP A 72 -12.61 -27.29 13.89
N SER A 73 -12.00 -27.95 12.89
CA SER A 73 -11.66 -29.38 12.94
C SER A 73 -10.36 -29.69 13.69
N LEU A 74 -9.58 -28.67 14.07
CA LEU A 74 -8.36 -28.86 14.84
C LEU A 74 -8.67 -29.15 16.32
N ASP A 75 -7.76 -29.93 16.94
CA ASP A 75 -7.78 -30.07 18.40
C ASP A 75 -7.66 -28.68 19.06
N PRO A 76 -8.38 -28.41 20.16
CA PRO A 76 -8.31 -27.14 20.88
C PRO A 76 -6.89 -26.65 21.19
N ALA A 77 -5.96 -27.55 21.46
CA ALA A 77 -4.57 -27.20 21.71
C ALA A 77 -3.88 -26.59 20.48
N TYR A 78 -4.22 -27.06 19.28
CA TYR A 78 -3.71 -26.46 18.03
C TYR A 78 -4.37 -25.12 17.70
N GLN A 79 -5.68 -24.98 17.98
CA GLN A 79 -6.36 -23.70 17.83
C GLN A 79 -5.72 -22.63 18.73
N GLU A 80 -5.45 -22.95 20.00
CA GLU A 80 -4.79 -22.05 20.95
C GLU A 80 -3.36 -21.71 20.49
N ALA A 81 -2.57 -22.69 20.05
CA ALA A 81 -1.22 -22.46 19.54
C ALA A 81 -1.21 -21.54 18.31
N ILE A 82 -2.16 -21.69 17.39
CA ILE A 82 -2.32 -20.79 16.23
C ILE A 82 -2.65 -19.38 16.69
N ASN A 83 -3.62 -19.22 17.58
CA ASN A 83 -4.03 -17.91 18.09
C ASN A 83 -2.88 -17.19 18.79
N GLN A 84 -2.13 -17.90 19.62
CA GLN A 84 -0.97 -17.35 20.30
C GLN A 84 0.15 -16.94 19.31
N ALA A 85 0.50 -17.81 18.37
CA ALA A 85 1.53 -17.52 17.37
C ALA A 85 1.14 -16.32 16.48
N VAL A 86 -0.13 -16.19 16.10
CA VAL A 86 -0.63 -15.04 15.34
C VAL A 86 -0.54 -13.75 16.17
N ALA A 87 -0.94 -13.79 17.44
CA ALA A 87 -0.86 -12.63 18.32
C ALA A 87 0.60 -12.16 18.51
N GLU A 88 1.52 -13.09 18.78
CA GLU A 88 2.95 -12.80 18.91
C GLU A 88 3.54 -12.21 17.61
N ALA A 89 3.21 -12.79 16.45
CA ALA A 89 3.67 -12.30 15.15
C ALA A 89 3.15 -10.89 14.85
N ILE A 90 1.89 -10.57 15.19
CA ILE A 90 1.32 -9.22 15.00
C ILE A 90 2.06 -8.20 15.85
N GLU A 91 2.34 -8.49 17.11
CA GLU A 91 3.06 -7.57 17.99
C GLU A 91 4.51 -7.35 17.53
N GLU A 92 5.18 -8.40 17.09
CA GLU A 92 6.52 -8.28 16.51
C GLU A 92 6.51 -7.43 15.22
N MET A 93 5.58 -7.68 14.30
CA MET A 93 5.44 -6.89 13.09
C MET A 93 5.19 -5.41 13.38
N LYS A 94 4.27 -5.09 14.30
CA LYS A 94 4.00 -3.70 14.69
C LYS A 94 5.25 -2.97 15.17
N SER A 95 6.08 -3.64 15.95
CA SER A 95 7.31 -3.03 16.48
C SER A 95 8.37 -2.74 15.41
N GLN A 96 8.36 -3.49 14.32
CA GLN A 96 9.38 -3.43 13.27
C GLN A 96 8.95 -2.62 12.04
N MET A 97 7.65 -2.41 11.81
CA MET A 97 7.15 -1.84 10.56
C MET A 97 7.70 -0.44 10.26
N VAL A 98 7.70 0.45 11.25
CA VAL A 98 8.18 1.84 11.05
C VAL A 98 9.67 1.87 10.78
N GLU A 99 10.46 1.14 11.58
CA GLU A 99 11.92 1.06 11.42
C GLU A 99 12.28 0.40 10.08
N SER A 100 11.53 -0.63 9.67
CA SER A 100 11.73 -1.31 8.40
C SER A 100 11.43 -0.39 7.20
N ASP A 101 10.37 0.42 7.24
CA ASP A 101 10.05 1.36 6.17
C ASP A 101 11.15 2.40 5.98
N GLU A 102 11.60 3.03 7.05
CA GLU A 102 12.70 3.99 7.01
C GLU A 102 14.03 3.36 6.54
N THR A 103 14.33 2.15 7.00
CA THR A 103 15.53 1.42 6.59
C THR A 103 15.50 1.08 5.10
N ASN A 104 14.36 0.67 4.57
CA ASN A 104 14.19 0.36 3.15
C ASN A 104 14.27 1.61 2.28
N LYS A 105 13.66 2.73 2.69
CA LYS A 105 13.81 4.03 2.01
C LYS A 105 15.29 4.45 1.96
N GLN A 106 16.00 4.35 3.09
CA GLN A 106 17.42 4.68 3.13
C GLN A 106 18.24 3.77 2.21
N THR A 107 17.94 2.47 2.17
CA THR A 107 18.60 1.52 1.25
C THR A 107 18.45 1.94 -0.22
N LEU A 108 17.25 2.38 -0.61
CA LEU A 108 16.97 2.86 -1.96
C LEU A 108 17.72 4.17 -2.27
N VAL A 109 17.79 5.08 -1.30
CA VAL A 109 18.54 6.34 -1.42
C VAL A 109 20.04 6.08 -1.52
N ASP A 110 20.59 5.21 -0.69
CA ASP A 110 22.01 4.82 -0.74
C ASP A 110 22.35 4.11 -2.07
N GLY A 111 21.37 3.43 -2.65
CA GLY A 111 21.44 2.85 -4.00
C GLY A 111 21.33 3.85 -5.16
N GLY A 112 21.15 5.14 -4.85
CA GLY A 112 21.18 6.24 -5.81
C GLY A 112 19.81 6.82 -6.18
N MET A 113 18.71 6.41 -5.55
CA MET A 113 17.41 7.04 -5.76
C MET A 113 17.32 8.40 -5.05
N THR A 114 16.58 9.31 -5.66
CA THR A 114 16.18 10.57 -5.03
C THR A 114 14.84 10.38 -4.36
N LEU A 115 14.78 10.57 -3.04
CA LEU A 115 13.54 10.56 -2.27
C LEU A 115 12.74 11.83 -2.55
N ILE A 116 11.46 11.69 -2.81
CA ILE A 116 10.49 12.77 -2.97
C ILE A 116 9.40 12.56 -1.94
N GLU A 117 9.30 13.49 -1.01
CA GLU A 117 8.20 13.55 -0.05
C GLU A 117 7.26 14.69 -0.42
N TYR A 118 6.00 14.53 -0.10
CA TYR A 118 4.96 15.50 -0.38
C TYR A 118 4.36 16.01 0.92
N ASP A 119 4.00 17.27 0.95
CA ASP A 119 3.29 17.88 2.07
C ASP A 119 1.78 17.68 2.00
N ASP A 120 1.08 18.04 3.07
CA ASP A 120 -0.38 17.92 3.14
C ASP A 120 -1.10 18.75 2.05
N ALA A 121 -0.51 19.87 1.63
CA ALA A 121 -1.10 20.72 0.59
C ALA A 121 -1.17 19.96 -0.75
N PHE A 122 -0.12 19.24 -1.11
CA PHE A 122 -0.11 18.40 -2.30
C PHE A 122 -1.21 17.33 -2.26
N PHE A 123 -1.37 16.64 -1.12
CA PHE A 123 -2.42 15.64 -0.99
C PHE A 123 -3.82 16.26 -1.07
N GLN A 124 -4.02 17.43 -0.50
CA GLN A 124 -5.29 18.15 -0.63
C GLN A 124 -5.60 18.58 -2.08
N GLU A 125 -4.60 18.98 -2.86
CA GLU A 125 -4.76 19.27 -4.29
C GLU A 125 -5.18 18.02 -5.07
N ILE A 126 -4.55 16.86 -4.82
CA ILE A 126 -4.93 15.59 -5.45
C ILE A 126 -6.36 15.20 -5.08
N LEU A 127 -6.72 15.29 -3.80
CA LEU A 127 -8.07 14.96 -3.33
C LEU A 127 -9.13 15.90 -3.89
N ALA A 128 -8.80 17.15 -4.20
CA ALA A 128 -9.72 18.13 -4.77
C ALA A 128 -9.97 17.98 -6.28
N LEU A 129 -9.25 17.09 -6.97
CA LEU A 129 -9.50 16.84 -8.40
C LEU A 129 -10.90 16.24 -8.61
N ASP A 130 -11.66 16.81 -9.53
CA ASP A 130 -13.02 16.32 -9.88
C ASP A 130 -13.02 14.82 -10.24
N THR A 131 -11.99 14.36 -10.92
CA THR A 131 -11.81 12.96 -11.29
C THR A 131 -11.60 12.04 -10.10
N VAL A 132 -10.89 12.51 -9.07
CA VAL A 132 -10.67 11.78 -7.81
C VAL A 132 -11.95 11.79 -6.99
N GLN A 133 -12.63 12.92 -6.86
CA GLN A 133 -13.91 13.00 -6.16
C GLN A 133 -14.97 12.07 -6.78
N ALA A 134 -15.11 12.07 -8.10
CA ALA A 134 -16.03 11.16 -8.79
C ALA A 134 -15.69 9.68 -8.55
N LEU A 135 -14.41 9.34 -8.40
CA LEU A 135 -13.98 7.99 -8.06
C LEU A 135 -14.38 7.62 -6.63
N TYR A 136 -14.19 8.53 -5.66
CA TYR A 136 -14.61 8.32 -4.27
C TYR A 136 -16.12 8.16 -4.15
N ASP A 137 -16.91 9.02 -4.82
CA ASP A 137 -18.37 8.93 -4.84
C ASP A 137 -18.84 7.57 -5.36
N LYS A 138 -18.21 7.11 -6.45
CA LYS A 138 -18.52 5.79 -7.03
C LYS A 138 -18.18 4.66 -6.05
N ILE A 139 -17.01 4.69 -5.42
CA ILE A 139 -16.58 3.65 -4.47
C ILE A 139 -17.52 3.67 -3.25
N ASP A 140 -17.87 4.85 -2.73
CA ASP A 140 -18.76 4.97 -1.59
C ASP A 140 -20.15 4.42 -1.88
N ALA A 141 -20.68 4.65 -3.07
CA ALA A 141 -21.92 4.04 -3.53
C ALA A 141 -21.82 2.49 -3.58
N ASP A 142 -20.70 1.97 -4.09
CA ASP A 142 -20.46 0.52 -4.19
C ASP A 142 -20.36 -0.17 -2.82
N VAL A 143 -19.97 0.58 -1.76
CA VAL A 143 -19.85 0.09 -0.36
C VAL A 143 -20.97 0.61 0.55
N ASN A 144 -22.08 1.08 0.01
CA ASN A 144 -23.27 1.57 0.74
C ASN A 144 -22.97 2.71 1.74
N GLY A 145 -22.13 3.67 1.38
CA GLY A 145 -21.84 4.84 2.20
C GLY A 145 -20.80 4.60 3.30
N LEU A 146 -20.09 3.48 3.28
CA LEU A 146 -19.08 3.17 4.30
C LEU A 146 -17.89 4.15 4.26
N GLY A 147 -17.53 4.65 3.08
CA GLY A 147 -16.47 5.65 2.90
C GLY A 147 -16.81 6.97 3.59
N THR A 148 -18.02 7.47 3.36
CA THR A 148 -18.54 8.67 4.04
C THR A 148 -18.56 8.48 5.56
N THR A 149 -19.08 7.35 6.05
CA THR A 149 -19.10 7.04 7.49
C THR A 149 -17.68 7.05 8.09
N LEU A 150 -16.69 6.47 7.39
CA LEU A 150 -15.30 6.46 7.84
C LEU A 150 -14.71 7.87 7.92
N GLN A 151 -14.99 8.73 6.95
CA GLN A 151 -14.54 10.13 6.96
C GLN A 151 -15.13 10.91 8.13
N GLU A 152 -16.42 10.74 8.42
CA GLU A 152 -17.09 11.36 9.56
C GLU A 152 -16.48 10.92 10.90
N GLU A 153 -16.23 9.63 11.08
CA GLU A 153 -15.60 9.08 12.28
C GLU A 153 -14.14 9.57 12.45
N LEU A 154 -13.37 9.66 11.36
CA LEU A 154 -12.02 10.20 11.41
C LEU A 154 -12.01 11.68 11.79
N ALA A 155 -12.92 12.50 11.24
CA ALA A 155 -13.06 13.91 11.59
C ALA A 155 -13.45 14.08 13.07
N ALA A 156 -14.34 13.23 13.59
CA ALA A 156 -14.73 13.24 15.00
C ALA A 156 -13.59 12.84 15.95
N ALA A 157 -12.68 11.97 15.51
CA ALA A 157 -11.54 11.53 16.31
C ALA A 157 -10.38 12.55 16.36
N GLN A 158 -10.35 13.52 15.45
CA GLN A 158 -9.32 14.57 15.35
C GLN A 158 -9.71 15.88 16.06
N GLY A 159 -10.95 16.03 16.47
CA GLY A 159 -11.50 17.20 17.17
C GLY A 159 -11.56 17.00 18.67
#